data_bb8f003a04a4153749b2648282c7f38d
#
_entry.id   bb8f003a04a4153749b2648282c7f38d
#
_cell.length_a   1.000
_cell.length_b   1.000
_cell.length_c   1.000
_cell.angle_alpha   90.00
_cell.angle_beta   90.00
_cell.angle_gamma   90.00
#
_symmetry.space_group_name_H-M   'P 1'
#
loop_
_entity.id
_entity.type
_entity.pdbx_description
1 polymer ?
#
loop_
_entity_poly.entity_id
_entity_poly.type
_entity_poly.pdbx_seq_one_letter_code
_entity_poly.pdbx_strand_id
1 'polypeptide(L)'
;MAVMPDADPYAKTRTRLSKAIDDAVRELDDAVRGHGSSDEAAYRHASWLTETFREATITTGQMRAALVLRVQQAGELSLARLGEKLGISKARADDLIRAAQGRRKDRKKP
;
A
#
# COMPACT_ATOMS: atom_id res chain seq x y z
N MET A 1 -13.46 29.03 1.44
CA MET A 1 -12.36 28.70 2.28
C MET A 1 -11.59 27.50 1.73
N ALA A 2 -10.32 27.67 1.63
CA ALA A 2 -9.51 26.59 1.09
C ALA A 2 -9.49 25.41 2.05
N VAL A 3 -9.62 24.23 1.48
CA VAL A 3 -9.45 23.01 2.25
C VAL A 3 -8.00 22.95 2.71
N MET A 4 -7.79 22.59 3.93
CA MET A 4 -6.44 22.45 4.44
C MET A 4 -5.74 21.30 3.71
N PRO A 5 -4.66 21.59 2.99
CA PRO A 5 -3.99 20.53 2.22
C PRO A 5 -3.40 19.44 3.11
N ASP A 6 -3.19 19.77 4.38
CA ASP A 6 -2.65 18.83 5.35
C ASP A 6 -3.72 18.15 6.18
N ALA A 7 -4.99 18.34 5.82
CA ALA A 7 -6.08 17.67 6.52
C ALA A 7 -6.19 16.22 6.07
N ASP A 8 -5.14 15.47 6.28
CA ASP A 8 -5.04 14.07 5.92
C ASP A 8 -5.32 13.22 7.16
N PRO A 9 -6.45 12.52 7.19
CA PRO A 9 -6.81 11.76 8.39
C PRO A 9 -5.88 10.59 8.67
N TYR A 10 -5.01 10.25 7.73
CA TYR A 10 -4.12 9.09 7.87
C TYR A 10 -2.68 9.44 8.21
N ALA A 11 -2.37 10.72 8.37
CA ALA A 11 -0.99 11.16 8.59
C ALA A 11 -0.36 10.53 9.83
N LYS A 12 -1.10 10.44 10.91
CA LYS A 12 -0.58 9.86 12.16
C LYS A 12 -0.28 8.38 12.00
N THR A 13 -1.17 7.66 11.28
CA THR A 13 -0.96 6.24 11.02
C THR A 13 0.30 6.02 10.21
N ARG A 14 0.53 6.84 9.18
CA ARG A 14 1.74 6.72 8.37
C ARG A 14 3.00 6.96 9.20
N THR A 15 2.98 7.96 10.06
CA THR A 15 4.12 8.26 10.92
C THR A 15 4.44 7.09 11.86
N ARG A 16 3.42 6.54 12.50
CA ARG A 16 3.60 5.40 13.41
C ARG A 16 4.11 4.17 12.66
N LEU A 17 3.54 3.88 11.49
CA LEU A 17 3.94 2.72 10.72
C LEU A 17 5.37 2.87 10.23
N SER A 18 5.72 4.05 9.73
CA SER A 18 7.07 4.33 9.26
C SER A 18 8.09 4.07 10.37
N LYS A 19 7.80 4.56 11.58
CA LYS A 19 8.68 4.32 12.71
C LYS A 19 8.78 2.85 13.06
N ALA A 20 7.64 2.14 13.06
CA ALA A 20 7.62 0.71 13.38
C ALA A 20 8.44 -0.09 12.36
N ILE A 21 8.33 0.26 11.09
CA ILE A 21 9.11 -0.40 10.04
C ILE A 21 10.59 -0.14 10.23
N ASP A 22 10.97 1.12 10.49
CA ASP A 22 12.37 1.49 10.73
C ASP A 22 12.94 0.72 11.92
N ASP A 23 12.18 0.61 12.99
CA ASP A 23 12.61 -0.12 14.19
C ASP A 23 12.81 -1.60 13.87
N ALA A 24 11.87 -2.20 13.13
CA ALA A 24 11.96 -3.61 12.77
C ALA A 24 13.19 -3.90 11.89
N VAL A 25 13.44 -3.02 10.92
CA VAL A 25 14.60 -3.17 10.04
C VAL A 25 15.89 -3.03 10.83
N ARG A 26 15.92 -2.08 11.76
CA ARG A 26 17.11 -1.85 12.59
C ARG A 26 17.41 -3.05 13.47
N GLU A 27 16.37 -3.66 14.05
CA GLU A 27 16.54 -4.86 14.87
C GLU A 27 17.17 -6.00 14.06
N LEU A 28 16.72 -6.19 12.82
CA LEU A 28 17.27 -7.21 11.96
C LEU A 28 18.69 -6.87 11.50
N ASP A 29 18.97 -5.60 11.23
CA ASP A 29 20.30 -5.17 10.86
C ASP A 29 21.28 -5.47 11.99
N ASP A 30 20.90 -5.20 13.23
CA ASP A 30 21.71 -5.52 14.40
C ASP A 30 22.00 -7.02 14.48
N ALA A 31 20.98 -7.85 14.23
CA ALA A 31 21.14 -9.30 14.26
C ALA A 31 22.08 -9.79 13.17
N VAL A 32 21.98 -9.22 11.97
CA VAL A 32 22.86 -9.56 10.84
C VAL A 32 24.30 -9.22 11.16
N ARG A 33 24.52 -8.14 11.91
CA ARG A 33 25.87 -7.70 12.31
C ARG A 33 26.40 -8.48 13.51
N GLY A 34 25.64 -9.46 13.99
CA GLY A 34 26.06 -10.29 15.10
C GLY A 34 25.74 -9.75 16.48
N HIS A 35 24.88 -8.74 16.55
CA HIS A 35 24.47 -8.14 17.80
C HIS A 35 23.03 -8.56 18.10
N GLY A 36 22.78 -9.23 19.20
CA GLY A 36 21.43 -9.53 19.59
C GLY A 36 21.16 -11.02 19.75
N SER A 37 19.97 -11.45 19.34
CA SER A 37 19.51 -12.82 19.57
C SER A 37 20.16 -13.82 18.60
N SER A 38 19.78 -15.10 18.76
CA SER A 38 20.32 -16.15 17.91
C SER A 38 19.92 -15.92 16.44
N ASP A 39 20.77 -16.44 15.55
CA ASP A 39 20.51 -16.36 14.11
C ASP A 39 19.21 -17.01 13.72
N GLU A 40 18.85 -18.13 14.38
CA GLU A 40 17.60 -18.81 14.10
C GLU A 40 16.39 -17.96 14.45
N ALA A 41 16.43 -17.31 15.61
CA ALA A 41 15.33 -16.43 16.03
C ALA A 41 15.22 -15.24 15.08
N ALA A 42 16.34 -14.66 14.70
CA ALA A 42 16.37 -13.54 13.75
C ALA A 42 15.81 -13.96 12.38
N TYR A 43 16.15 -15.17 11.93
CA TYR A 43 15.62 -15.68 10.67
C TYR A 43 14.10 -15.81 10.71
N ARG A 44 13.58 -16.38 11.80
CA ARG A 44 12.13 -16.53 11.92
C ARG A 44 11.42 -15.20 11.95
N HIS A 45 12.03 -14.23 12.64
CA HIS A 45 11.47 -12.88 12.69
C HIS A 45 11.49 -12.22 11.31
N ALA A 46 12.61 -12.35 10.59
CA ALA A 46 12.71 -11.80 9.24
C ALA A 46 11.69 -12.45 8.31
N SER A 47 11.50 -13.77 8.43
CA SER A 47 10.52 -14.48 7.61
C SER A 47 9.11 -14.02 7.90
N TRP A 48 8.79 -13.84 9.18
CA TRP A 48 7.46 -13.35 9.58
C TRP A 48 7.21 -11.95 9.03
N LEU A 49 8.22 -11.06 9.14
CA LEU A 49 8.09 -9.70 8.62
C LEU A 49 7.89 -9.71 7.11
N THR A 50 8.68 -10.51 6.40
CA THR A 50 8.60 -10.59 4.95
C THR A 50 7.20 -11.04 4.50
N GLU A 51 6.66 -12.08 5.14
CA GLU A 51 5.31 -12.55 4.80
C GLU A 51 4.25 -11.54 5.19
N THR A 52 4.40 -10.91 6.35
CA THR A 52 3.44 -9.90 6.82
C THR A 52 3.39 -8.72 5.86
N PHE A 53 4.55 -8.21 5.45
CA PHE A 53 4.61 -7.10 4.50
C PHE A 53 4.04 -7.50 3.13
N ARG A 54 4.32 -8.72 2.70
CA ARG A 54 3.82 -9.21 1.44
C ARG A 54 2.30 -9.26 1.42
N GLU A 55 1.71 -9.84 2.47
CA GLU A 55 0.26 -9.92 2.58
C GLU A 55 -0.36 -8.53 2.65
N ALA A 56 0.25 -7.64 3.42
CA ALA A 56 -0.24 -6.27 3.53
C ALA A 56 -0.16 -5.56 2.18
N THR A 57 0.91 -5.78 1.43
CA THR A 57 1.09 -5.18 0.11
C THR A 57 0.00 -5.64 -0.85
N ILE A 58 -0.30 -6.93 -0.84
CA ILE A 58 -1.36 -7.47 -1.71
C ILE A 58 -2.71 -6.88 -1.33
N THR A 59 -3.05 -6.91 -0.06
CA THR A 59 -4.34 -6.43 0.42
C THR A 59 -4.52 -4.93 0.15
N THR A 60 -3.51 -4.13 0.50
CA THR A 60 -3.61 -2.68 0.31
C THR A 60 -3.61 -2.32 -1.16
N GLY A 61 -2.89 -3.09 -2.00
CA GLY A 61 -2.91 -2.89 -3.44
C GLY A 61 -4.30 -3.10 -4.02
N GLN A 62 -5.00 -4.11 -3.54
CA GLN A 62 -6.38 -4.37 -3.97
C GLN A 62 -7.31 -3.23 -3.56
N MET A 63 -7.14 -2.74 -2.34
CA MET A 63 -7.94 -1.62 -1.86
C MET A 63 -7.66 -0.34 -2.63
N ARG A 64 -6.37 -0.10 -2.95
CA ARG A 64 -5.99 1.05 -3.75
C ARG A 64 -6.69 1.04 -5.11
N ALA A 65 -6.71 -0.10 -5.78
CA ALA A 65 -7.38 -0.22 -7.07
C ALA A 65 -8.88 0.05 -6.95
N ALA A 66 -9.51 -0.51 -5.91
CA ALA A 66 -10.93 -0.29 -5.68
C ALA A 66 -11.25 1.18 -5.43
N LEU A 67 -10.38 1.86 -4.68
CA LEU A 67 -10.57 3.28 -4.38
C LEU A 67 -10.38 4.15 -5.61
N VAL A 68 -9.41 3.81 -6.47
CA VAL A 68 -9.21 4.53 -7.73
C VAL A 68 -10.47 4.42 -8.59
N LEU A 69 -11.04 3.23 -8.70
CA LEU A 69 -12.28 3.03 -9.45
C LEU A 69 -13.41 3.87 -8.87
N ARG A 70 -13.52 3.92 -7.55
CA ARG A 70 -14.56 4.71 -6.89
C ARG A 70 -14.40 6.20 -7.16
N VAL A 71 -13.15 6.70 -7.14
CA VAL A 71 -12.89 8.12 -7.45
C VAL A 71 -13.31 8.41 -8.89
N GLN A 72 -12.96 7.52 -9.82
CA GLN A 72 -13.33 7.70 -11.21
C GLN A 72 -14.86 7.76 -11.37
N GLN A 73 -15.57 6.82 -10.79
CA GLN A 73 -17.01 6.72 -10.93
C GLN A 73 -17.73 7.91 -10.30
N ALA A 74 -17.28 8.32 -9.13
CA ALA A 74 -17.91 9.44 -8.42
C ALA A 74 -17.80 10.75 -9.21
N GLY A 75 -16.69 10.95 -9.90
CA GLY A 75 -16.47 12.16 -10.67
C GLY A 75 -16.73 12.00 -12.16
N GLU A 76 -17.10 10.80 -12.61
CA GLU A 76 -17.26 10.47 -14.02
C GLU A 76 -16.06 10.93 -14.84
N LEU A 77 -14.86 10.59 -14.35
CA LEU A 77 -13.61 11.10 -14.89
C LEU A 77 -13.07 10.24 -16.01
N SER A 78 -12.49 10.90 -17.01
CA SER A 78 -11.65 10.21 -18.00
C SER A 78 -10.38 9.73 -17.32
N LEU A 79 -9.66 8.81 -17.97
CA LEU A 79 -8.39 8.32 -17.41
C LEU A 79 -7.39 9.46 -17.25
N ALA A 80 -7.35 10.40 -18.21
CA ALA A 80 -6.43 11.52 -18.10
C ALA A 80 -6.75 12.39 -16.89
N ARG A 81 -8.03 12.70 -16.68
CA ARG A 81 -8.46 13.53 -15.56
C ARG A 81 -8.24 12.81 -14.23
N LEU A 82 -8.47 11.49 -14.23
CA LEU A 82 -8.25 10.67 -13.05
C LEU A 82 -6.76 10.72 -12.65
N GLY A 83 -5.88 10.56 -13.63
CA GLY A 83 -4.45 10.64 -13.36
C GLY A 83 -4.05 11.99 -12.79
N GLU A 84 -4.56 13.08 -13.37
CA GLU A 84 -4.29 14.42 -12.84
C GLU A 84 -4.76 14.56 -11.40
N LYS A 85 -5.96 14.11 -11.13
CA LYS A 85 -6.56 14.25 -9.80
C LYS A 85 -5.78 13.47 -8.74
N LEU A 86 -5.28 12.29 -9.09
CA LEU A 86 -4.57 11.43 -8.16
C LEU A 86 -3.05 11.60 -8.18
N GLY A 87 -2.54 12.42 -9.12
CA GLY A 87 -1.11 12.65 -9.23
C GLY A 87 -0.36 11.46 -9.80
N ILE A 88 -1.00 10.70 -10.70
CA ILE A 88 -0.40 9.54 -11.35
C ILE A 88 -0.56 9.66 -12.86
N SER A 89 0.18 8.84 -13.60
CA SER A 89 0.08 8.85 -15.06
C SER A 89 -1.26 8.25 -15.51
N LYS A 90 -1.67 8.58 -16.72
CA LYS A 90 -2.84 7.99 -17.34
C LYS A 90 -2.70 6.47 -17.43
N ALA A 91 -1.50 6.00 -17.80
CA ALA A 91 -1.23 4.57 -17.93
C ALA A 91 -1.39 3.87 -16.57
N ARG A 92 -0.88 4.49 -15.50
CA ARG A 92 -1.01 3.94 -14.17
C ARG A 92 -2.47 3.90 -13.72
N ALA A 93 -3.23 4.95 -14.03
CA ALA A 93 -4.66 5.01 -13.73
C ALA A 93 -5.39 3.86 -14.44
N ASP A 94 -5.07 3.64 -15.71
CA ASP A 94 -5.67 2.56 -16.49
C ASP A 94 -5.37 1.19 -15.89
N ASP A 95 -4.13 0.95 -15.50
CA ASP A 95 -3.73 -0.30 -14.87
C ASP A 95 -4.52 -0.57 -13.60
N LEU A 96 -4.69 0.45 -12.77
CA LEU A 96 -5.42 0.30 -11.51
C LEU A 96 -6.90 0.05 -11.74
N ILE A 97 -7.50 0.72 -12.72
CA ILE A 97 -8.91 0.49 -13.08
C ILE A 97 -9.10 -0.94 -13.58
N ARG A 98 -8.21 -1.40 -14.45
CA ARG A 98 -8.29 -2.77 -14.96
C ARG A 98 -8.15 -3.80 -13.84
N ALA A 99 -7.25 -3.55 -12.90
CA ALA A 99 -7.06 -4.45 -11.77
C ALA A 99 -8.34 -4.55 -10.95
N ALA A 100 -8.98 -3.43 -10.68
CA ALA A 100 -10.23 -3.40 -9.93
C ALA A 100 -11.35 -4.13 -10.68
N GLN A 101 -11.47 -3.89 -11.97
CA GLN A 101 -12.50 -4.49 -12.80
C GLN A 101 -12.25 -5.99 -13.01
N GLY A 102 -11.01 -6.38 -13.21
CA GLY A 102 -10.65 -7.77 -13.38
C GLY A 102 -11.04 -8.62 -12.18
N ARG A 103 -10.80 -8.10 -10.99
CA ARG A 103 -11.17 -8.79 -9.77
C ARG A 103 -12.69 -8.95 -9.65
N ARG A 104 -13.44 -7.95 -10.06
CA ARG A 104 -14.90 -8.04 -10.05
C ARG A 104 -15.39 -9.11 -11.00
N LYS A 105 -14.77 -9.20 -12.18
CA LYS A 105 -15.10 -10.25 -13.14
C LYS A 105 -14.82 -11.62 -12.58
N ASP A 106 -13.68 -11.79 -11.96
CA ASP A 106 -13.29 -13.07 -11.37
C ASP A 106 -14.27 -13.50 -10.29
N ARG A 107 -14.74 -12.58 -9.50
CA ARG A 107 -15.72 -12.89 -8.46
C ARG A 107 -17.05 -13.37 -9.03
N LYS A 108 -17.41 -12.89 -10.19
CA LYS A 108 -18.70 -13.23 -10.81
C LYS A 108 -18.66 -14.58 -11.51
N LYS A 109 -17.48 -15.08 -11.80
CA LYS A 109 -17.37 -16.38 -12.44
C LYS A 109 -17.69 -17.48 -11.46
N PRO A 110 -18.51 -18.47 -11.88
CA PRO A 110 -18.84 -19.60 -11.02
C PRO A 110 -17.63 -20.47 -10.71
#